data_91075639b1561da52bb0ed6e7d67d3da
#
_entry.id   91075639b1561da52bb0ed6e7d67d3da
#
_cell.length_a   1.000
_cell.length_b   1.000
_cell.length_c   1.000
_cell.angle_alpha   90.00
_cell.angle_beta   90.00
_cell.angle_gamma   90.00
#
_symmetry.space_group_name_H-M   'P 1'
#
loop_
_entity.id
_entity.type
_entity.pdbx_description
1 polymer ?
#
loop_
_entity_poly.entity_id
_entity_poly.type
_entity_poly.pdbx_seq_one_letter_code
_entity_poly.pdbx_strand_id
1 'polypeptide(L)'
;MSAKKKIRVLIVDDSALTRKILSEILSSDAEIEVVGTAMDPYIARTKIKQLNPDVLTLDVEMPKMNGINFLKNLMRLRPMPVVMVSTLTQKGA
;
A
#
# COMPACT_ATOMS: atom_id res chain seq x y z
N MET A 1 25.29 -16.07 -10.96
CA MET A 1 24.81 -14.74 -10.78
C MET A 1 23.37 -14.71 -10.27
N SER A 2 23.13 -13.97 -9.29
CA SER A 2 21.79 -13.96 -8.71
C SER A 2 20.95 -12.89 -9.38
N ALA A 3 19.69 -13.21 -9.55
CA ALA A 3 18.74 -12.24 -10.02
C ALA A 3 18.58 -11.14 -8.96
N LYS A 4 18.43 -9.92 -9.43
CA LYS A 4 18.16 -8.83 -8.53
C LYS A 4 16.80 -9.04 -7.88
N LYS A 5 16.75 -8.88 -6.58
CA LYS A 5 15.50 -9.00 -5.84
C LYS A 5 14.58 -7.83 -6.16
N LYS A 6 13.34 -8.13 -6.43
CA LYS A 6 12.36 -7.09 -6.68
C LYS A 6 11.89 -6.47 -5.37
N ILE A 7 11.49 -5.23 -5.46
CA ILE A 7 10.86 -4.52 -4.34
C ILE A 7 9.40 -4.97 -4.29
N ARG A 8 8.99 -5.55 -3.18
CA ARG A 8 7.67 -6.14 -3.03
C ARG A 8 6.73 -5.14 -2.37
N VAL A 9 5.67 -4.78 -3.08
CA VAL A 9 4.77 -3.69 -2.69
C VAL A 9 3.38 -4.22 -2.39
N LEU A 10 2.81 -3.78 -1.28
CA LEU A 10 1.40 -3.99 -0.96
C LEU A 10 0.68 -2.64 -1.09
N ILE A 11 -0.37 -2.61 -1.88
CA ILE A 11 -1.16 -1.40 -2.12
C ILE A 11 -2.38 -1.41 -1.22
N VAL A 12 -2.53 -0.38 -0.41
CA VAL A 12 -3.67 -0.24 0.52
C VAL A 12 -4.46 0.99 0.14
N ASP A 13 -5.67 0.78 -0.38
CA ASP A 13 -6.52 1.86 -0.87
C ASP A 13 -7.94 1.34 -0.96
N ASP A 14 -8.93 2.13 -0.55
CA ASP A 14 -10.31 1.68 -0.59
C ASP A 14 -10.93 1.76 -1.98
N SER A 15 -10.30 2.45 -2.91
CA SER A 15 -10.80 2.59 -4.28
C SER A 15 -10.28 1.45 -5.15
N ALA A 16 -11.20 0.65 -5.69
CA ALA A 16 -10.81 -0.43 -6.59
C ALA A 16 -10.11 0.10 -7.83
N LEU A 17 -10.56 1.23 -8.34
CA LEU A 17 -9.94 1.83 -9.51
C LEU A 17 -8.52 2.28 -9.21
N THR A 18 -8.31 2.92 -8.08
CA THR A 18 -6.98 3.37 -7.68
C THR A 18 -6.04 2.19 -7.49
N ARG A 19 -6.52 1.11 -6.84
CA ARG A 19 -5.71 -0.10 -6.67
C ARG A 19 -5.29 -0.65 -8.02
N LYS A 20 -6.21 -0.70 -8.97
CA LYS A 20 -5.90 -1.22 -10.30
C LYS A 20 -4.88 -0.34 -11.01
N ILE A 21 -5.07 0.97 -10.98
CA ILE A 21 -4.17 1.89 -11.66
C ILE A 21 -2.77 1.83 -11.06
N LEU A 22 -2.69 1.87 -9.73
CA LEU A 22 -1.39 1.80 -9.07
C LEU A 22 -0.71 0.47 -9.33
N SER A 23 -1.49 -0.62 -9.32
CA SER A 23 -0.93 -1.93 -9.59
C SER A 23 -0.33 -2.00 -10.99
N GLU A 24 -1.02 -1.43 -11.97
CA GLU A 24 -0.52 -1.43 -13.35
C GLU A 24 0.72 -0.56 -13.50
N ILE A 25 0.70 0.62 -12.90
CA ILE A 25 1.84 1.54 -12.99
C ILE A 25 3.06 0.94 -12.32
N LEU A 26 2.90 0.44 -11.11
CA LEU A 26 4.04 -0.11 -10.37
C LEU A 26 4.56 -1.39 -11.02
N SER A 27 3.65 -2.23 -11.52
CA SER A 27 4.05 -3.47 -12.17
C SER A 27 4.76 -3.25 -13.50
N SER A 28 4.65 -2.06 -14.08
CA SER A 28 5.37 -1.76 -15.31
C SER A 28 6.87 -1.59 -15.09
N ASP A 29 7.29 -1.44 -13.85
CA ASP A 29 8.71 -1.35 -13.51
C ASP A 29 9.23 -2.74 -13.21
N ALA A 30 10.31 -3.13 -13.90
CA ALA A 30 10.86 -4.48 -13.75
C ALA A 30 11.42 -4.74 -12.36
N GLU A 31 11.69 -3.69 -11.58
CA GLU A 31 12.26 -3.85 -10.24
C GLU A 31 11.20 -3.91 -9.15
N ILE A 32 9.93 -3.78 -9.52
CA ILE A 32 8.84 -3.77 -8.55
C ILE A 32 7.92 -4.95 -8.80
N GLU A 33 7.52 -5.58 -7.71
CA GLU A 33 6.52 -6.64 -7.74
C GLU A 33 5.38 -6.23 -6.82
N VAL A 34 4.16 -6.08 -7.36
CA VAL A 34 2.98 -5.83 -6.53
C VAL A 34 2.53 -7.19 -6.01
N VAL A 35 2.76 -7.42 -4.72
CA VAL A 35 2.47 -8.72 -4.12
C VAL A 35 1.04 -8.85 -3.66
N GLY A 36 0.31 -7.74 -3.57
CA GLY A 36 -1.09 -7.80 -3.19
C GLY A 36 -1.68 -6.41 -3.06
N THR A 37 -2.97 -6.40 -2.85
CA THR A 37 -3.71 -5.16 -2.59
C THR A 37 -4.66 -5.39 -1.43
N ALA A 38 -5.03 -4.32 -0.74
CA ALA A 38 -5.97 -4.39 0.36
C ALA A 38 -6.90 -3.19 0.29
N MET A 39 -8.18 -3.44 0.51
CA MET A 39 -9.19 -2.38 0.41
C MET A 39 -9.42 -1.65 1.72
N ASP A 40 -8.88 -2.16 2.81
CA ASP A 40 -9.03 -1.51 4.10
C ASP A 40 -7.89 -1.95 5.03
N PRO A 41 -7.74 -1.26 6.17
CA PRO A 41 -6.63 -1.55 7.08
C PRO A 41 -6.66 -2.93 7.70
N TYR A 42 -7.84 -3.52 7.87
CA TYR A 42 -7.93 -4.85 8.48
C TYR A 42 -7.40 -5.90 7.53
N ILE A 43 -7.77 -5.81 6.26
CA ILE A 43 -7.24 -6.70 5.23
C ILE A 43 -5.74 -6.46 5.07
N ALA A 44 -5.32 -5.19 5.11
CA ALA A 44 -3.91 -4.86 4.99
C ALA A 44 -3.08 -5.52 6.10
N ARG A 45 -3.58 -5.47 7.33
CA ARG A 45 -2.87 -6.09 8.45
C ARG A 45 -2.63 -7.57 8.21
N THR A 46 -3.68 -8.27 7.77
CA THR A 46 -3.57 -9.69 7.48
C THR A 46 -2.55 -9.96 6.37
N LYS A 47 -2.63 -9.17 5.30
CA LYS A 47 -1.72 -9.37 4.17
C LYS A 47 -0.28 -9.01 4.48
N ILE A 48 -0.06 -8.02 5.34
CA ILE A 48 1.29 -7.71 5.78
C ILE A 48 1.92 -8.92 6.46
N LYS A 49 1.16 -9.59 7.31
CA LYS A 49 1.68 -10.79 7.98
C LYS A 49 1.91 -11.94 7.02
N GLN A 50 1.01 -12.11 6.06
CA GLN A 50 1.10 -13.23 5.12
C GLN A 50 2.17 -13.02 4.07
N LEU A 51 2.26 -11.81 3.53
CA LEU A 51 3.08 -11.53 2.35
C LEU A 51 4.42 -10.91 2.68
N ASN A 52 4.53 -10.31 3.87
CA ASN A 52 5.77 -9.66 4.31
C ASN A 52 6.34 -8.72 3.24
N PRO A 53 5.56 -7.70 2.85
CA PRO A 53 6.02 -6.79 1.79
C PRO A 53 7.18 -5.93 2.25
N ASP A 54 7.91 -5.40 1.29
CA ASP A 54 9.03 -4.49 1.57
C ASP A 54 8.55 -3.07 1.81
N VAL A 55 7.44 -2.68 1.17
CA VAL A 55 6.93 -1.32 1.27
C VAL A 55 5.42 -1.33 1.05
N LEU A 56 4.71 -0.41 1.71
CA LEU A 56 3.30 -0.17 1.49
C LEU A 56 3.10 1.11 0.72
N THR A 57 2.10 1.13 -0.17
CA THR A 57 1.48 2.40 -0.53
C THR A 57 0.18 2.49 0.27
N LEU A 58 -0.08 3.64 0.86
CA LEU A 58 -1.17 3.78 1.80
C LEU A 58 -2.00 5.01 1.49
N ASP A 59 -3.29 4.78 1.24
CA ASP A 59 -4.23 5.87 1.09
C ASP A 59 -4.49 6.50 2.45
N VAL A 60 -4.44 7.82 2.51
CA VAL A 60 -4.62 8.55 3.75
C VAL A 60 -6.06 8.45 4.26
N GLU A 61 -7.02 8.42 3.35
CA GLU A 61 -8.44 8.46 3.71
C GLU A 61 -9.11 7.14 3.39
N MET A 62 -9.42 6.38 4.40
CA MET A 62 -10.14 5.12 4.27
C MET A 62 -11.30 5.10 5.25
N PRO A 63 -12.46 4.52 4.83
CA PRO A 63 -13.68 4.67 5.62
C PRO A 63 -13.63 3.99 6.99
N LYS A 64 -12.95 2.88 7.12
CA LYS A 64 -12.99 2.12 8.37
C LYS A 64 -11.94 2.56 9.37
N MET A 65 -10.87 3.12 8.89
CA MET A 65 -9.81 3.60 9.75
C MET A 65 -9.07 4.69 9.01
N ASN A 66 -8.81 5.76 9.72
CA ASN A 66 -8.01 6.83 9.18
C ASN A 66 -6.61 6.28 8.86
N GLY A 67 -6.10 6.61 7.65
CA GLY A 67 -4.79 6.14 7.23
C GLY A 67 -3.67 6.53 8.17
N ILE A 68 -3.77 7.71 8.77
CA ILE A 68 -2.77 8.18 9.72
C ILE A 68 -2.75 7.31 10.98
N ASN A 69 -3.94 6.95 11.48
CA ASN A 69 -4.02 6.07 12.66
C ASN A 69 -3.47 4.68 12.35
N PHE A 70 -3.78 4.16 11.17
CA PHE A 70 -3.21 2.90 10.75
C PHE A 70 -1.68 2.97 10.69
N LEU A 71 -1.15 4.04 10.12
CA LEU A 71 0.28 4.24 10.02
C LEU A 71 0.94 4.29 11.40
N LYS A 72 0.34 5.02 12.35
CA LYS A 72 0.88 5.07 13.71
C LYS A 72 0.96 3.70 14.34
N ASN A 73 -0.10 2.92 14.19
CA ASN A 73 -0.12 1.56 14.76
C ASN A 73 0.91 0.68 14.08
N LEU A 74 1.03 0.78 12.77
CA LEU A 74 2.00 -0.01 12.02
C LEU A 74 3.42 0.31 12.46
N MET A 75 3.75 1.59 12.57
CA MET A 75 5.10 2.00 12.95
C MET A 75 5.46 1.58 14.37
N ARG A 76 4.45 1.46 15.23
CA ARG A 76 4.68 1.00 16.59
C ARG A 76 4.90 -0.50 16.67
N LEU A 77 4.11 -1.25 15.89
CA LEU A 77 4.11 -2.72 15.99
C LEU A 77 5.03 -3.38 15.00
N ARG A 78 5.16 -2.83 13.83
CA ARG A 78 5.98 -3.40 12.77
C ARG A 78 6.43 -2.30 11.82
N PRO A 79 7.48 -1.56 12.20
CA PRO A 79 7.96 -0.46 11.35
C PRO A 79 8.37 -0.96 9.98
N MET A 80 7.95 -0.23 8.95
CA MET A 80 8.31 -0.55 7.57
C MET A 80 8.15 0.69 6.71
N PRO A 81 8.80 0.76 5.56
CA PRO A 81 8.63 1.89 4.65
C PRO A 81 7.19 2.01 4.14
N VAL A 82 6.67 3.21 4.16
CA VAL A 82 5.33 3.49 3.68
C VAL A 82 5.36 4.73 2.81
N VAL A 83 4.76 4.64 1.63
CA VAL A 83 4.57 5.77 0.74
C VAL A 83 3.11 6.19 0.84
N MET A 84 2.88 7.40 1.34
CA MET A 84 1.52 7.92 1.46
C MET A 84 1.03 8.36 0.09
N VAL A 85 -0.15 7.92 -0.28
CA VAL A 85 -0.77 8.28 -1.53
C VAL A 85 -2.07 8.98 -1.21
N SER A 86 -2.21 10.21 -1.67
CA SER A 86 -3.44 10.95 -1.47
C SER A 86 -4.18 11.00 -2.78
N THR A 87 -5.40 10.50 -2.79
CA THR A 87 -6.28 10.68 -3.92
C THR A 87 -6.99 12.00 -3.79
N LEU A 88 -6.25 13.01 -3.47
CA LEU A 88 -6.79 14.30 -3.22
C LEU A 88 -7.55 14.78 -4.43
N THR A 89 -8.83 14.72 -4.36
CA THR A 89 -9.61 15.31 -5.41
C THR A 89 -9.62 16.80 -5.17
N GLN A 90 -9.82 17.52 -6.21
CA GLN A 90 -9.78 18.96 -6.10
C GLN A 90 -11.10 19.55 -5.72
N LYS A 91 -12.00 18.78 -5.20
CA LYS A 91 -13.25 19.35 -4.87
C LYS A 91 -13.06 20.40 -3.77
N GLY A 92 -13.60 21.51 -3.98
CA GLY A 92 -13.45 22.57 -3.04
C GLY A 92 -12.11 23.26 -3.08
N ALA A 93 -11.28 22.82 -3.94
CA ALA A 93 -9.98 23.48 -4.08
C ALA A 93 -10.15 24.75 -4.85
#